data_8c6078b7e67098a112fe7f4077e12cbf
#
_entry.id   8c6078b7e67098a112fe7f4077e12cbf
#
_cell.length_a   1.000
_cell.length_b   1.000
_cell.length_c   1.000
_cell.angle_alpha   90.00
_cell.angle_beta   90.00
_cell.angle_gamma   90.00
#
_symmetry.space_group_name_H-M   'P 1'
#
loop_
_entity.id
_entity.type
_entity.pdbx_description
1 polymer ?
#
loop_
_entity_poly.entity_id
_entity_poly.type
_entity_poly.pdbx_seq_one_letter_code
_entity_poly.pdbx_strand_id
1 'polypeptide(L)'
;MIGRFSVCLLVVIGAACHPSPSTPPAPALLEVSLPDLSGMDAPVQKQVRERFAAMQQTVARPGATDTERGQAYGSIGMILHAGEYFDAAEPAYLNAQRLMPREPRWPYFLAHLHKSRGNIAGSISAFKRVLEIAPDDLATLIWLGRTYLDQGVADEAEPLFARARQLAPREPAVLAGLGQSALARRDYGGAVSALEEALSIDASLASIHSPLAMAYRGLGDTAKAEAHLKQWRNTDVLVPDPFRQELDLSLDSGLSYELRGVRALEQRDFKAAAEYFQKGVDITPGTTMLGRSLRHKMGTASYLNGDIQGAVKWFEETIRLAPEGGLDQTAAKAHYSLGVLMASSGRSADAIRHLSAAVRFSPSYVEAHIALGDALRRAGRVAASMEPYQEALRVSPTAADARFGYGMALVRLGRYREARDWFADAASRHADRPDFQHALARVLAAAPDDQVRDAPRAQTIVEGLLVSQQTLDLGETLAMALAEQGKFADAVTIQRDVLEAARQAGFAKDAARMAVNLQRYERRQPCRQPWANDDVVHSPGPPVEPGLIAPGDSGSRVQPVQKVQ
;
A
#
# COMPACT_ATOMS: atom_id res chain seq x y z
N MET A 1 26.07 94.42 -53.53
CA MET A 1 26.57 93.35 -52.68
C MET A 1 25.39 92.55 -52.18
N ILE A 2 25.40 91.37 -52.40
CA ILE A 2 24.37 90.33 -52.48
C ILE A 2 23.75 90.05 -51.13
N GLY A 3 22.41 90.27 -50.97
CA GLY A 3 21.63 89.86 -49.79
C GLY A 3 20.81 88.66 -50.11
N ARG A 4 21.03 87.57 -49.38
CA ARG A 4 20.26 86.34 -49.48
C ARG A 4 18.94 86.43 -48.72
N PHE A 5 17.82 86.23 -49.42
CA PHE A 5 16.50 85.97 -48.83
C PHE A 5 16.38 84.51 -48.48
N SER A 6 16.15 84.18 -47.21
CA SER A 6 15.76 82.82 -46.71
C SER A 6 14.22 82.76 -46.63
N VAL A 7 13.66 81.84 -47.41
CA VAL A 7 12.24 81.49 -47.37
C VAL A 7 12.07 80.38 -46.30
N CYS A 8 11.39 80.66 -45.23
CA CYS A 8 10.95 79.58 -44.26
C CYS A 8 9.70 78.93 -44.81
N LEU A 9 9.82 77.63 -45.14
CA LEU A 9 8.71 76.78 -45.54
C LEU A 9 8.11 76.17 -44.21
N LEU A 10 6.91 76.56 -43.81
CA LEU A 10 6.15 75.98 -42.71
C LEU A 10 5.50 74.68 -43.20
N VAL A 11 6.04 73.54 -42.81
CA VAL A 11 5.40 72.21 -43.00
C VAL A 11 4.40 72.00 -41.85
N VAL A 12 3.11 72.10 -42.16
CA VAL A 12 2.03 71.68 -41.23
C VAL A 12 1.92 70.15 -41.32
N ILE A 13 2.44 69.45 -40.31
CA ILE A 13 2.25 68.01 -40.15
C ILE A 13 0.85 67.80 -39.53
N GLY A 14 -0.11 67.43 -40.37
CA GLY A 14 -1.42 66.98 -39.94
C GLY A 14 -1.25 65.62 -39.23
N ALA A 15 -1.40 65.59 -37.90
CA ALA A 15 -1.48 64.37 -37.15
C ALA A 15 -2.80 63.66 -37.49
N ALA A 16 -2.76 62.69 -38.35
CA ALA A 16 -3.87 61.77 -38.57
C ALA A 16 -4.00 60.88 -37.31
N CYS A 17 -5.00 61.12 -36.48
CA CYS A 17 -5.44 60.22 -35.43
C CYS A 17 -5.89 58.90 -36.10
N HIS A 18 -5.03 57.90 -36.09
CA HIS A 18 -5.47 56.52 -36.39
C HIS A 18 -6.26 56.06 -35.16
N PRO A 19 -7.51 55.58 -35.30
CA PRO A 19 -8.19 54.91 -34.21
C PRO A 19 -7.38 53.69 -33.83
N SER A 20 -7.01 53.61 -32.53
CA SER A 20 -6.40 52.40 -31.96
C SER A 20 -7.31 51.19 -32.31
N PRO A 21 -6.76 50.06 -32.74
CA PRO A 21 -7.57 48.89 -33.03
C PRO A 21 -8.35 48.55 -31.76
N SER A 22 -9.68 48.64 -31.84
CA SER A 22 -10.57 48.23 -30.77
C SER A 22 -10.27 46.75 -30.47
N THR A 23 -9.73 46.51 -29.28
CA THR A 23 -9.60 45.11 -28.77
C THR A 23 -10.98 44.47 -28.88
N PRO A 24 -11.12 43.32 -29.55
CA PRO A 24 -12.41 42.66 -29.63
C PRO A 24 -12.95 42.44 -28.23
N PRO A 25 -14.25 42.66 -28.00
CA PRO A 25 -14.83 42.45 -26.68
C PRO A 25 -14.50 41.04 -26.18
N ALA A 26 -14.05 40.96 -24.94
CA ALA A 26 -13.78 39.67 -24.32
C ALA A 26 -15.01 38.75 -24.48
N PRO A 27 -14.84 37.50 -24.93
CA PRO A 27 -15.99 36.65 -25.16
C PRO A 27 -16.81 36.50 -23.89
N ALA A 28 -18.13 36.62 -24.01
CA ALA A 28 -19.05 36.53 -22.90
C ALA A 28 -18.85 35.23 -22.12
N LEU A 29 -18.91 35.32 -20.79
CA LEU A 29 -18.84 34.14 -19.93
C LEU A 29 -20.07 33.25 -20.16
N LEU A 30 -19.86 31.94 -20.06
CA LEU A 30 -20.93 30.95 -20.22
C LEU A 30 -21.84 30.94 -18.99
N GLU A 31 -23.12 30.68 -19.20
CA GLU A 31 -24.05 30.48 -18.08
C GLU A 31 -23.72 29.16 -17.37
N VAL A 32 -23.64 29.19 -16.04
CA VAL A 32 -23.50 28.01 -15.19
C VAL A 32 -24.80 27.86 -14.42
N SER A 33 -25.51 26.79 -14.68
CA SER A 33 -26.79 26.47 -14.01
C SER A 33 -26.60 25.41 -12.94
N LEU A 34 -27.40 25.51 -11.86
CA LEU A 34 -27.44 24.49 -10.83
C LEU A 34 -28.28 23.30 -11.33
N PRO A 35 -27.70 22.06 -11.36
CA PRO A 35 -28.46 20.88 -11.78
C PRO A 35 -29.46 20.43 -10.70
N ASP A 36 -30.34 19.45 -11.03
CA ASP A 36 -31.15 18.78 -10.02
C ASP A 36 -30.24 17.95 -9.10
N LEU A 37 -30.24 18.28 -7.81
CA LEU A 37 -29.40 17.65 -6.78
C LEU A 37 -30.15 16.58 -5.97
N SER A 38 -31.39 16.23 -6.34
CA SER A 38 -32.25 15.33 -5.55
C SER A 38 -31.65 13.93 -5.35
N GLY A 39 -30.74 13.51 -6.23
CA GLY A 39 -30.02 12.22 -6.13
C GLY A 39 -28.81 12.22 -5.18
N MET A 40 -28.44 13.38 -4.61
CA MET A 40 -27.32 13.49 -3.67
C MET A 40 -27.77 13.44 -2.21
N ASP A 41 -26.87 13.07 -1.31
CA ASP A 41 -27.09 13.17 0.13
C ASP A 41 -27.28 14.63 0.56
N ALA A 42 -28.14 14.88 1.57
CA ALA A 42 -28.50 16.22 2.00
C ALA A 42 -27.30 17.13 2.37
N PRO A 43 -26.23 16.65 3.05
CA PRO A 43 -25.03 17.46 3.31
C PRO A 43 -24.33 17.90 2.03
N VAL A 44 -24.25 17.01 1.05
CA VAL A 44 -23.63 17.29 -0.25
C VAL A 44 -24.47 18.31 -1.04
N GLN A 45 -25.81 18.14 -1.07
CA GLN A 45 -26.70 19.14 -1.66
C GLN A 45 -26.50 20.53 -1.08
N LYS A 46 -26.37 20.61 0.25
CA LYS A 46 -26.11 21.86 0.96
C LYS A 46 -24.78 22.48 0.51
N GLN A 47 -23.72 21.70 0.49
CA GLN A 47 -22.40 22.17 0.05
C GLN A 47 -22.43 22.70 -1.38
N VAL A 48 -23.04 21.97 -2.32
CA VAL A 48 -23.16 22.40 -3.72
C VAL A 48 -23.90 23.73 -3.83
N ARG A 49 -25.06 23.87 -3.14
CA ARG A 49 -25.85 25.12 -3.13
C ARG A 49 -25.09 26.29 -2.55
N GLU A 50 -24.38 26.11 -1.42
CA GLU A 50 -23.57 27.15 -0.79
C GLU A 50 -22.44 27.60 -1.70
N ARG A 51 -21.74 26.67 -2.35
CA ARG A 51 -20.67 26.99 -3.31
C ARG A 51 -21.19 27.68 -4.55
N PHE A 52 -22.35 27.27 -5.06
CA PHE A 52 -22.98 27.91 -6.19
C PHE A 52 -23.39 29.36 -5.85
N ALA A 53 -24.02 29.58 -4.71
CA ALA A 53 -24.37 30.93 -4.24
C ALA A 53 -23.12 31.80 -4.03
N ALA A 54 -22.04 31.24 -3.45
CA ALA A 54 -20.79 31.98 -3.27
C ALA A 54 -20.14 32.37 -4.62
N MET A 55 -20.21 31.49 -5.61
CA MET A 55 -19.76 31.78 -6.98
C MET A 55 -20.58 32.95 -7.55
N GLN A 56 -21.93 32.90 -7.48
CA GLN A 56 -22.80 33.97 -7.98
C GLN A 56 -22.52 35.32 -7.32
N GLN A 57 -22.34 35.33 -5.99
CA GLN A 57 -21.99 36.53 -5.24
C GLN A 57 -20.63 37.13 -5.68
N THR A 58 -19.61 36.25 -5.85
CA THR A 58 -18.28 36.68 -6.28
C THR A 58 -18.31 37.23 -7.70
N VAL A 59 -19.00 36.59 -8.62
CA VAL A 59 -19.10 37.00 -10.02
C VAL A 59 -19.85 38.32 -10.16
N ALA A 60 -20.91 38.53 -9.38
CA ALA A 60 -21.72 39.73 -9.40
C ALA A 60 -21.10 40.90 -8.64
N ARG A 61 -20.08 40.66 -7.79
CA ARG A 61 -19.46 41.70 -6.95
C ARG A 61 -18.77 42.77 -7.78
N PRO A 62 -19.14 44.06 -7.65
CA PRO A 62 -18.40 45.13 -8.29
C PRO A 62 -16.94 45.17 -7.86
N GLY A 63 -16.00 45.23 -8.82
CA GLY A 63 -14.57 45.27 -8.55
C GLY A 63 -13.93 43.89 -8.28
N ALA A 64 -14.68 42.79 -8.36
CA ALA A 64 -14.06 41.47 -8.30
C ALA A 64 -13.08 41.26 -9.47
N THR A 65 -11.89 40.81 -9.16
CA THR A 65 -10.82 40.56 -10.14
C THR A 65 -11.15 39.30 -10.97
N ASP A 66 -10.52 39.16 -12.15
CA ASP A 66 -10.64 37.95 -12.98
C ASP A 66 -10.13 36.71 -12.24
N THR A 67 -9.11 36.86 -11.39
CA THR A 67 -8.61 35.77 -10.55
C THR A 67 -9.67 35.31 -9.55
N GLU A 68 -10.32 36.23 -8.83
CA GLU A 68 -11.38 35.88 -7.87
C GLU A 68 -12.57 35.21 -8.55
N ARG A 69 -13.01 35.75 -9.70
CA ARG A 69 -14.10 35.16 -10.50
C ARG A 69 -13.69 33.80 -11.06
N GLY A 70 -12.47 33.67 -11.59
CA GLY A 70 -11.94 32.43 -12.11
C GLY A 70 -11.84 31.33 -11.05
N GLN A 71 -11.37 31.65 -9.85
CA GLN A 71 -11.36 30.72 -8.71
C GLN A 71 -12.78 30.31 -8.29
N ALA A 72 -13.74 31.24 -8.28
CA ALA A 72 -15.11 30.93 -7.93
C ALA A 72 -15.74 29.95 -8.94
N TYR A 73 -15.55 30.19 -10.24
CA TYR A 73 -15.99 29.26 -11.29
C TYR A 73 -15.27 27.90 -11.20
N GLY A 74 -13.96 27.87 -11.02
CA GLY A 74 -13.20 26.65 -10.88
C GLY A 74 -13.64 25.81 -9.67
N SER A 75 -13.89 26.47 -8.54
CA SER A 75 -14.32 25.80 -7.31
C SER A 75 -15.70 25.15 -7.45
N ILE A 76 -16.68 25.80 -8.07
CA ILE A 76 -17.98 25.16 -8.33
C ILE A 76 -17.86 24.07 -9.40
N GLY A 77 -17.01 24.28 -10.41
CA GLY A 77 -16.71 23.25 -11.43
C GLY A 77 -16.19 21.97 -10.82
N MET A 78 -15.25 22.06 -9.85
CA MET A 78 -14.71 20.88 -9.15
C MET A 78 -15.79 20.12 -8.37
N ILE A 79 -16.65 20.81 -7.63
CA ILE A 79 -17.73 20.16 -6.85
C ILE A 79 -18.75 19.49 -7.77
N LEU A 80 -19.14 20.17 -8.85
CA LEU A 80 -20.05 19.58 -9.84
C LEU A 80 -19.43 18.38 -10.57
N HIS A 81 -18.12 18.46 -10.89
CA HIS A 81 -17.39 17.36 -11.50
C HIS A 81 -17.27 16.16 -10.55
N ALA A 82 -16.91 16.38 -9.29
CA ALA A 82 -16.83 15.32 -8.28
C ALA A 82 -18.21 14.67 -8.01
N GLY A 83 -19.29 15.42 -8.22
CA GLY A 83 -20.66 14.92 -8.18
C GLY A 83 -21.17 14.34 -9.51
N GLU A 84 -20.31 14.21 -10.52
CA GLU A 84 -20.61 13.68 -11.86
C GLU A 84 -21.64 14.53 -12.67
N TYR A 85 -21.86 15.80 -12.28
CA TYR A 85 -22.67 16.74 -13.05
C TYR A 85 -21.85 17.44 -14.13
N PHE A 86 -21.36 16.64 -15.09
CA PHE A 86 -20.39 17.08 -16.10
C PHE A 86 -20.92 18.23 -16.97
N ASP A 87 -22.21 18.23 -17.34
CA ASP A 87 -22.80 19.27 -18.17
C ASP A 87 -22.82 20.65 -17.47
N ALA A 88 -22.96 20.66 -16.17
CA ALA A 88 -22.90 21.90 -15.37
C ALA A 88 -21.46 22.29 -14.99
N ALA A 89 -20.54 21.32 -14.86
CA ALA A 89 -19.14 21.55 -14.54
C ALA A 89 -18.35 22.14 -15.72
N GLU A 90 -18.61 21.70 -16.95
CA GLU A 90 -17.90 22.10 -18.15
C GLU A 90 -17.90 23.64 -18.37
N PRO A 91 -19.06 24.35 -18.40
CA PRO A 91 -19.06 25.81 -18.56
C PRO A 91 -18.37 26.53 -17.42
N ALA A 92 -18.38 25.98 -16.19
CA ALA A 92 -17.66 26.57 -15.07
C ALA A 92 -16.13 26.51 -15.28
N TYR A 93 -15.58 25.38 -15.71
CA TYR A 93 -14.16 25.27 -16.04
C TYR A 93 -13.75 26.11 -17.23
N LEU A 94 -14.60 26.20 -18.27
CA LEU A 94 -14.34 27.06 -19.43
C LEU A 94 -14.27 28.54 -19.03
N ASN A 95 -15.15 29.00 -18.14
CA ASN A 95 -15.09 30.35 -17.61
C ASN A 95 -13.84 30.58 -16.75
N ALA A 96 -13.51 29.62 -15.88
CA ALA A 96 -12.31 29.68 -15.06
C ALA A 96 -11.04 29.77 -15.93
N GLN A 97 -10.95 28.95 -16.99
CA GLN A 97 -9.83 28.99 -17.93
C GLN A 97 -9.74 30.31 -18.70
N ARG A 98 -10.88 30.92 -19.09
CA ARG A 98 -10.90 32.22 -19.76
C ARG A 98 -10.39 33.34 -18.86
N LEU A 99 -10.79 33.34 -17.59
CA LEU A 99 -10.42 34.33 -16.60
C LEU A 99 -9.00 34.14 -16.07
N MET A 100 -8.51 32.90 -16.06
CA MET A 100 -7.20 32.51 -15.56
C MET A 100 -6.44 31.65 -16.58
N PRO A 101 -6.02 32.21 -17.73
CA PRO A 101 -5.50 31.42 -18.87
C PRO A 101 -4.15 30.75 -18.61
N ARG A 102 -3.45 31.11 -17.51
CA ARG A 102 -2.17 30.52 -17.09
C ARG A 102 -2.31 29.55 -15.92
N GLU A 103 -3.52 29.26 -15.47
CA GLU A 103 -3.78 28.31 -14.39
C GLU A 103 -3.98 26.90 -14.99
N PRO A 104 -3.07 25.93 -14.75
CA PRO A 104 -3.13 24.61 -15.37
C PRO A 104 -4.27 23.74 -14.85
N ARG A 105 -4.78 23.97 -13.65
CA ARG A 105 -5.84 23.13 -13.04
C ARG A 105 -7.11 23.07 -13.88
N TRP A 106 -7.53 24.21 -14.46
CA TRP A 106 -8.81 24.25 -15.16
C TRP A 106 -8.84 23.42 -16.44
N PRO A 107 -7.86 23.54 -17.36
CA PRO A 107 -7.78 22.63 -18.49
C PRO A 107 -7.48 21.18 -18.05
N TYR A 108 -6.79 20.97 -16.92
CA TYR A 108 -6.56 19.63 -16.39
C TYR A 108 -7.88 18.94 -15.99
N PHE A 109 -8.70 19.58 -15.17
CA PHE A 109 -10.02 19.04 -14.79
C PHE A 109 -10.95 18.88 -15.99
N LEU A 110 -10.91 19.82 -16.93
CA LEU A 110 -11.68 19.73 -18.17
C LEU A 110 -11.27 18.50 -19.01
N ALA A 111 -9.97 18.18 -19.08
CA ALA A 111 -9.48 17.00 -19.77
C ALA A 111 -10.03 15.69 -19.16
N HIS A 112 -10.03 15.58 -17.84
CA HIS A 112 -10.62 14.44 -17.13
C HIS A 112 -12.14 14.37 -17.30
N LEU A 113 -12.83 15.49 -17.24
CA LEU A 113 -14.27 15.58 -17.50
C LEU A 113 -14.60 15.07 -18.91
N HIS A 114 -13.88 15.54 -19.93
CA HIS A 114 -14.05 15.07 -21.31
C HIS A 114 -13.77 13.58 -21.44
N LYS A 115 -12.72 13.06 -20.77
CA LYS A 115 -12.40 11.62 -20.76
C LYS A 115 -13.58 10.82 -20.16
N SER A 116 -14.14 11.24 -19.03
CA SER A 116 -15.28 10.58 -18.38
C SER A 116 -16.54 10.56 -19.26
N ARG A 117 -16.72 11.58 -20.10
CA ARG A 117 -17.82 11.64 -21.09
C ARG A 117 -17.53 10.91 -22.41
N GLY A 118 -16.37 10.28 -22.56
CA GLY A 118 -15.96 9.65 -23.81
C GLY A 118 -15.56 10.63 -24.92
N ASN A 119 -15.45 11.94 -24.64
CA ASN A 119 -14.96 12.95 -25.57
C ASN A 119 -13.41 12.95 -25.58
N ILE A 120 -12.83 11.95 -26.21
CA ILE A 120 -11.38 11.75 -26.20
C ILE A 120 -10.65 12.89 -26.91
N ALA A 121 -11.18 13.43 -27.98
CA ALA A 121 -10.57 14.56 -28.70
C ALA A 121 -10.52 15.81 -27.81
N GLY A 122 -11.59 16.10 -27.08
CA GLY A 122 -11.64 17.18 -26.09
C GLY A 122 -10.64 16.96 -24.94
N SER A 123 -10.53 15.73 -24.47
CA SER A 123 -9.57 15.36 -23.41
C SER A 123 -8.12 15.61 -23.87
N ILE A 124 -7.73 15.13 -25.05
CA ILE A 124 -6.39 15.35 -25.62
C ILE A 124 -6.10 16.86 -25.78
N SER A 125 -7.06 17.61 -26.33
CA SER A 125 -6.90 19.06 -26.50
C SER A 125 -6.68 19.78 -25.18
N ALA A 126 -7.44 19.41 -24.16
CA ALA A 126 -7.34 20.03 -22.83
C ALA A 126 -6.02 19.64 -22.11
N PHE A 127 -5.58 18.38 -22.19
CA PHE A 127 -4.26 17.98 -21.64
C PHE A 127 -3.11 18.68 -22.38
N LYS A 128 -3.16 18.81 -23.70
CA LYS A 128 -2.17 19.61 -24.46
C LYS A 128 -2.11 21.04 -23.96
N ARG A 129 -3.28 21.64 -23.67
CA ARG A 129 -3.35 22.99 -23.08
C ARG A 129 -2.67 23.07 -21.72
N VAL A 130 -2.77 22.02 -20.88
CA VAL A 130 -2.00 21.96 -19.61
C VAL A 130 -0.50 22.00 -19.89
N LEU A 131 -0.01 21.19 -20.83
CA LEU A 131 1.42 21.12 -21.16
C LEU A 131 1.96 22.39 -21.83
N GLU A 132 1.11 23.22 -22.48
CA GLU A 132 1.50 24.56 -22.92
C GLU A 132 1.76 25.51 -21.74
N ILE A 133 1.07 25.33 -20.60
CA ILE A 133 1.20 26.14 -19.40
C ILE A 133 2.28 25.59 -18.48
N ALA A 134 2.29 24.29 -18.30
CA ALA A 134 3.18 23.52 -17.42
C ALA A 134 3.77 22.32 -18.19
N PRO A 135 4.84 22.51 -18.98
CA PRO A 135 5.40 21.45 -19.86
C PRO A 135 5.90 20.21 -19.14
N ASP A 136 6.23 20.34 -17.86
CA ASP A 136 6.81 19.29 -17.03
C ASP A 136 5.82 18.75 -15.99
N ASP A 137 4.52 18.97 -16.19
CA ASP A 137 3.51 18.36 -15.31
C ASP A 137 3.46 16.84 -15.52
N LEU A 138 4.03 16.12 -14.56
CA LEU A 138 4.20 14.66 -14.62
C LEU A 138 2.87 13.92 -14.80
N ALA A 139 1.85 14.31 -14.05
CA ALA A 139 0.54 13.67 -14.12
C ALA A 139 -0.08 13.84 -15.51
N THR A 140 -0.01 15.04 -16.07
CA THR A 140 -0.53 15.32 -17.42
C THR A 140 0.23 14.54 -18.51
N LEU A 141 1.55 14.44 -18.42
CA LEU A 141 2.35 13.63 -19.36
C LEU A 141 1.89 12.17 -19.34
N ILE A 142 1.70 11.60 -18.16
CA ILE A 142 1.23 10.21 -18.00
C ILE A 142 -0.21 10.05 -18.53
N TRP A 143 -1.13 10.93 -18.15
CA TRP A 143 -2.53 10.83 -18.56
C TRP A 143 -2.73 11.03 -20.06
N LEU A 144 -2.05 12.00 -20.65
CA LEU A 144 -2.09 12.21 -22.10
C LEU A 144 -1.49 11.02 -22.84
N GLY A 145 -0.36 10.50 -22.38
CA GLY A 145 0.27 9.29 -22.93
C GLY A 145 -0.66 8.08 -22.88
N ARG A 146 -1.31 7.83 -21.73
CA ARG A 146 -2.33 6.78 -21.60
C ARG A 146 -3.52 7.00 -22.55
N THR A 147 -3.98 8.24 -22.68
CA THR A 147 -5.09 8.56 -23.58
C THR A 147 -4.73 8.26 -25.04
N TYR A 148 -3.50 8.52 -25.47
CA TYR A 148 -3.04 8.13 -26.80
C TYR A 148 -2.91 6.61 -26.96
N LEU A 149 -2.43 5.89 -25.95
CA LEU A 149 -2.40 4.42 -25.98
C LEU A 149 -3.79 3.81 -26.08
N ASP A 150 -4.77 4.36 -25.36
CA ASP A 150 -6.19 3.95 -25.42
C ASP A 150 -6.75 4.13 -26.86
N GLN A 151 -6.22 5.07 -27.63
CA GLN A 151 -6.56 5.30 -29.04
C GLN A 151 -5.70 4.50 -30.03
N GLY A 152 -4.75 3.71 -29.56
CA GLY A 152 -3.82 2.95 -30.40
C GLY A 152 -2.74 3.80 -31.08
N VAL A 153 -2.50 5.04 -30.64
CA VAL A 153 -1.54 5.99 -31.22
C VAL A 153 -0.27 6.01 -30.36
N ALA A 154 0.48 4.90 -30.40
CA ALA A 154 1.67 4.71 -29.58
C ALA A 154 2.80 5.71 -29.89
N ASP A 155 2.92 6.16 -31.13
CA ASP A 155 3.97 7.11 -31.56
C ASP A 155 3.81 8.49 -30.90
N GLU A 156 2.58 8.90 -30.58
CA GLU A 156 2.30 10.13 -29.81
C GLU A 156 2.46 9.93 -28.30
N ALA A 157 2.27 8.72 -27.82
CA ALA A 157 2.39 8.40 -26.40
C ALA A 157 3.85 8.33 -25.92
N GLU A 158 4.74 7.75 -26.75
CA GLU A 158 6.13 7.50 -26.39
C GLU A 158 6.90 8.76 -25.96
N PRO A 159 6.91 9.87 -26.72
CA PRO A 159 7.65 11.08 -26.32
C PRO A 159 7.16 11.65 -24.98
N LEU A 160 5.88 11.48 -24.64
CA LEU A 160 5.32 11.91 -23.37
C LEU A 160 5.86 11.07 -22.20
N PHE A 161 5.86 9.74 -22.34
CA PHE A 161 6.43 8.88 -21.32
C PHE A 161 7.96 9.00 -21.26
N ALA A 162 8.64 9.23 -22.37
CA ALA A 162 10.08 9.50 -22.39
C ALA A 162 10.41 10.78 -21.60
N ARG A 163 9.61 11.85 -21.77
CA ARG A 163 9.74 13.07 -20.99
C ARG A 163 9.43 12.81 -19.51
N ALA A 164 8.34 12.09 -19.20
CA ALA A 164 7.97 11.71 -17.85
C ALA A 164 9.10 10.90 -17.16
N ARG A 165 9.79 10.00 -17.89
CA ARG A 165 10.93 9.23 -17.36
C ARG A 165 12.12 10.12 -17.00
N GLN A 166 12.36 11.21 -17.73
CA GLN A 166 13.41 12.17 -17.36
C GLN A 166 13.11 12.86 -16.04
N LEU A 167 11.83 13.16 -15.77
CA LEU A 167 11.39 13.83 -14.55
C LEU A 167 11.30 12.86 -13.36
N ALA A 168 10.82 11.65 -13.59
CA ALA A 168 10.59 10.63 -12.57
C ALA A 168 11.05 9.24 -13.08
N PRO A 169 12.36 8.94 -13.09
CA PRO A 169 12.91 7.73 -13.72
C PRO A 169 12.47 6.42 -13.07
N ARG A 170 12.06 6.46 -11.82
CA ARG A 170 11.63 5.27 -11.05
C ARG A 170 10.12 5.26 -10.75
N GLU A 171 9.34 6.06 -11.45
CA GLU A 171 7.89 6.08 -11.27
C GLU A 171 7.24 4.90 -12.00
N PRO A 172 6.57 3.96 -11.29
CA PRO A 172 5.98 2.77 -11.90
C PRO A 172 4.97 3.08 -13.01
N ALA A 173 4.19 4.16 -12.87
CA ALA A 173 3.21 4.56 -13.88
C ALA A 173 3.86 4.99 -15.21
N VAL A 174 5.04 5.60 -15.13
CA VAL A 174 5.85 5.99 -16.29
C VAL A 174 6.43 4.75 -16.97
N LEU A 175 7.01 3.85 -16.19
CA LEU A 175 7.61 2.61 -16.71
C LEU A 175 6.56 1.69 -17.34
N ALA A 176 5.39 1.59 -16.73
CA ALA A 176 4.24 0.87 -17.30
C ALA A 176 3.80 1.48 -18.63
N GLY A 177 3.73 2.82 -18.73
CA GLY A 177 3.41 3.52 -19.97
C GLY A 177 4.44 3.30 -21.09
N LEU A 178 5.73 3.36 -20.78
CA LEU A 178 6.80 3.03 -21.72
C LEU A 178 6.70 1.58 -22.20
N GLY A 179 6.49 0.64 -21.28
CA GLY A 179 6.32 -0.76 -21.64
C GLY A 179 5.10 -1.02 -22.51
N GLN A 180 3.98 -0.36 -22.25
CA GLN A 180 2.78 -0.44 -23.10
C GLN A 180 3.00 0.21 -24.48
N SER A 181 3.71 1.35 -24.54
CA SER A 181 4.07 1.98 -25.81
C SER A 181 4.98 1.09 -26.66
N ALA A 182 6.00 0.47 -26.04
CA ALA A 182 6.88 -0.48 -26.70
C ALA A 182 6.11 -1.71 -27.21
N LEU A 183 5.21 -2.25 -26.39
CA LEU A 183 4.35 -3.38 -26.76
C LEU A 183 3.46 -3.05 -27.96
N ALA A 184 2.83 -1.89 -27.99
CA ALA A 184 1.99 -1.43 -29.10
C ALA A 184 2.77 -1.30 -30.42
N ARG A 185 4.05 -0.96 -30.35
CA ARG A 185 4.98 -0.90 -31.50
C ARG A 185 5.65 -2.24 -31.81
N ARG A 186 5.29 -3.30 -31.08
CA ARG A 186 5.90 -4.64 -31.19
C ARG A 186 7.38 -4.70 -30.80
N ASP A 187 7.87 -3.73 -30.06
CA ASP A 187 9.17 -3.81 -29.39
C ASP A 187 9.01 -4.61 -28.08
N TYR A 188 8.97 -5.93 -28.25
CA TYR A 188 8.71 -6.84 -27.14
C TYR A 188 9.86 -6.83 -26.11
N GLY A 189 11.10 -6.63 -26.58
CA GLY A 189 12.27 -6.55 -25.70
C GLY A 189 12.23 -5.31 -24.80
N GLY A 190 11.97 -4.14 -25.40
CA GLY A 190 11.78 -2.89 -24.67
C GLY A 190 10.60 -2.96 -23.71
N ALA A 191 9.50 -3.60 -24.14
CA ALA A 191 8.33 -3.79 -23.27
C ALA A 191 8.66 -4.62 -22.03
N VAL A 192 9.33 -5.77 -22.18
CA VAL A 192 9.78 -6.61 -21.06
C VAL A 192 10.67 -5.81 -20.11
N SER A 193 11.68 -5.13 -20.64
CA SER A 193 12.62 -4.36 -19.81
C SER A 193 11.92 -3.31 -18.95
N ALA A 194 11.02 -2.51 -19.53
CA ALA A 194 10.34 -1.44 -18.79
C ALA A 194 9.33 -1.99 -17.76
N LEU A 195 8.58 -3.05 -18.13
CA LEU A 195 7.57 -3.63 -17.24
C LEU A 195 8.20 -4.43 -16.08
N GLU A 196 9.32 -5.13 -16.31
CA GLU A 196 10.07 -5.79 -15.23
C GLU A 196 10.72 -4.77 -14.30
N GLU A 197 11.25 -3.66 -14.84
CA GLU A 197 11.74 -2.54 -14.02
C GLU A 197 10.64 -2.00 -13.11
N ALA A 198 9.41 -1.83 -13.62
CA ALA A 198 8.27 -1.41 -12.81
C ALA A 198 7.95 -2.40 -11.69
N LEU A 199 7.93 -3.72 -11.98
CA LEU A 199 7.72 -4.77 -10.97
C LEU A 199 8.85 -4.86 -9.95
N SER A 200 10.09 -4.52 -10.34
CA SER A 200 11.22 -4.47 -9.40
C SER A 200 11.09 -3.36 -8.37
N ILE A 201 10.36 -2.29 -8.70
CA ILE A 201 10.09 -1.17 -7.80
C ILE A 201 8.89 -1.46 -6.92
N ASP A 202 7.82 -2.02 -7.52
CA ASP A 202 6.61 -2.41 -6.82
C ASP A 202 6.08 -3.76 -7.34
N ALA A 203 6.37 -4.82 -6.62
CA ALA A 203 5.94 -6.17 -6.96
C ALA A 203 4.41 -6.40 -6.83
N SER A 204 3.67 -5.45 -6.27
CA SER A 204 2.21 -5.54 -6.10
C SER A 204 1.40 -5.13 -7.34
N LEU A 205 2.06 -4.63 -8.40
CA LEU A 205 1.44 -4.12 -9.63
C LEU A 205 0.85 -5.25 -10.50
N ALA A 206 -0.21 -5.86 -10.03
CA ALA A 206 -0.78 -7.05 -10.67
C ALA A 206 -1.29 -6.82 -12.10
N SER A 207 -1.68 -5.60 -12.47
CA SER A 207 -2.11 -5.25 -13.83
C SER A 207 -1.00 -5.30 -14.88
N ILE A 208 0.26 -5.08 -14.48
CA ILE A 208 1.42 -5.12 -15.37
C ILE A 208 1.69 -6.54 -15.92
N HIS A 209 1.26 -7.57 -15.21
CA HIS A 209 1.46 -8.94 -15.66
C HIS A 209 0.78 -9.27 -16.99
N SER A 210 -0.35 -8.63 -17.35
CA SER A 210 -1.00 -8.85 -18.66
C SER A 210 -0.16 -8.34 -19.82
N PRO A 211 0.25 -7.07 -19.88
CA PRO A 211 1.11 -6.58 -20.95
C PRO A 211 2.48 -7.28 -20.97
N LEU A 212 3.03 -7.67 -19.81
CA LEU A 212 4.27 -8.43 -19.73
C LEU A 212 4.11 -9.84 -20.34
N ALA A 213 3.00 -10.52 -20.08
CA ALA A 213 2.68 -11.79 -20.72
C ALA A 213 2.55 -11.66 -22.25
N MET A 214 1.94 -10.57 -22.72
CA MET A 214 1.84 -10.29 -24.16
C MET A 214 3.23 -10.07 -24.79
N ALA A 215 4.12 -9.34 -24.11
CA ALA A 215 5.49 -9.11 -24.55
C ALA A 215 6.30 -10.42 -24.62
N TYR A 216 6.24 -11.27 -23.58
CA TYR A 216 6.89 -12.59 -23.59
C TYR A 216 6.34 -13.51 -24.67
N ARG A 217 5.04 -13.48 -24.93
CA ARG A 217 4.46 -14.21 -26.07
C ARG A 217 5.01 -13.73 -27.40
N GLY A 218 5.19 -12.41 -27.55
CA GLY A 218 5.82 -11.82 -28.75
C GLY A 218 7.27 -12.23 -28.94
N LEU A 219 8.00 -12.52 -27.86
CA LEU A 219 9.36 -13.09 -27.86
C LEU A 219 9.40 -14.60 -28.03
N GLY A 220 8.25 -15.29 -28.02
CA GLY A 220 8.16 -16.75 -28.10
C GLY A 220 8.32 -17.49 -26.76
N ASP A 221 8.49 -16.79 -25.64
CA ASP A 221 8.58 -17.38 -24.30
C ASP A 221 7.18 -17.61 -23.69
N THR A 222 6.54 -18.69 -24.13
CA THR A 222 5.19 -19.04 -23.71
C THR A 222 5.13 -19.43 -22.23
N ALA A 223 6.21 -20.01 -21.67
CA ALA A 223 6.25 -20.42 -20.27
C ALA A 223 6.20 -19.20 -19.33
N LYS A 224 7.00 -18.17 -19.58
CA LYS A 224 6.93 -16.92 -18.83
C LYS A 224 5.61 -16.19 -19.04
N ALA A 225 5.08 -16.17 -20.26
CA ALA A 225 3.79 -15.57 -20.55
C ALA A 225 2.66 -16.19 -19.69
N GLU A 226 2.61 -17.52 -19.58
CA GLU A 226 1.62 -18.22 -18.74
C GLU A 226 1.84 -17.93 -17.24
N ALA A 227 3.09 -17.86 -16.79
CA ALA A 227 3.42 -17.55 -15.40
C ALA A 227 2.90 -16.13 -15.01
N HIS A 228 3.05 -15.15 -15.88
CA HIS A 228 2.55 -13.80 -15.65
C HIS A 228 1.01 -13.71 -15.72
N LEU A 229 0.35 -14.41 -16.64
CA LEU A 229 -1.12 -14.44 -16.71
C LEU A 229 -1.77 -14.96 -15.43
N LYS A 230 -1.14 -15.90 -14.72
CA LYS A 230 -1.65 -16.41 -13.42
C LYS A 230 -1.62 -15.35 -12.32
N GLN A 231 -0.72 -14.39 -12.42
CA GLN A 231 -0.54 -13.31 -11.44
C GLN A 231 -1.37 -12.06 -11.78
N TRP A 232 -1.86 -11.96 -13.01
CA TRP A 232 -2.63 -10.79 -13.43
C TRP A 232 -3.90 -10.60 -12.60
N ARG A 233 -4.16 -9.35 -12.25
CA ARG A 233 -5.41 -8.86 -11.69
C ARG A 233 -5.76 -7.54 -12.35
N ASN A 234 -7.06 -7.24 -12.45
CA ASN A 234 -7.53 -5.97 -12.99
C ASN A 234 -7.42 -4.87 -11.92
N THR A 235 -6.24 -4.30 -11.80
CA THR A 235 -5.93 -3.17 -10.90
C THR A 235 -5.27 -2.08 -11.71
N ASP A 236 -5.42 -0.82 -11.28
CA ASP A 236 -4.75 0.30 -11.94
C ASP A 236 -3.36 0.55 -11.35
N VAL A 237 -2.41 0.89 -12.22
CA VAL A 237 -1.14 1.51 -11.78
C VAL A 237 -1.44 2.97 -11.43
N LEU A 238 -1.29 3.30 -10.16
CA LEU A 238 -1.59 4.65 -9.66
C LEU A 238 -0.68 5.69 -10.31
N VAL A 239 -1.23 6.84 -10.60
CA VAL A 239 -0.50 8.01 -11.07
C VAL A 239 -0.36 8.97 -9.90
N PRO A 240 0.85 9.49 -9.61
CA PRO A 240 1.01 10.59 -8.67
C PRO A 240 0.32 11.84 -9.23
N ASP A 241 -0.87 12.19 -8.69
CA ASP A 241 -1.77 13.16 -9.28
C ASP A 241 -2.37 14.09 -8.21
N PRO A 242 -1.67 15.20 -7.88
CA PRO A 242 -2.14 16.16 -6.89
C PRO A 242 -3.47 16.82 -7.26
N PHE A 243 -3.70 17.12 -8.54
CA PHE A 243 -4.95 17.74 -8.98
C PHE A 243 -6.14 16.79 -8.89
N ARG A 244 -5.93 15.52 -9.25
CA ARG A 244 -6.98 14.52 -9.05
C ARG A 244 -7.33 14.34 -7.58
N GLN A 245 -6.32 14.33 -6.71
CA GLN A 245 -6.56 14.30 -5.27
C GLN A 245 -7.34 15.53 -4.78
N GLU A 246 -7.03 16.73 -5.30
CA GLU A 246 -7.78 17.95 -4.98
C GLU A 246 -9.25 17.81 -5.40
N LEU A 247 -9.51 17.27 -6.58
CA LEU A 247 -10.88 17.01 -7.07
C LEU A 247 -11.61 16.00 -6.19
N ASP A 248 -11.00 14.85 -5.89
CA ASP A 248 -11.59 13.78 -5.09
C ASP A 248 -11.91 14.24 -3.66
N LEU A 249 -11.14 15.21 -3.15
CA LEU A 249 -11.35 15.81 -1.83
C LEU A 249 -12.27 17.04 -1.85
N SER A 250 -12.77 17.48 -2.98
CA SER A 250 -13.56 18.72 -3.09
C SER A 250 -14.97 18.60 -2.52
N LEU A 251 -15.54 17.39 -2.53
CA LEU A 251 -16.90 17.11 -2.10
C LEU A 251 -16.92 16.57 -0.67
N ASP A 252 -17.86 17.03 0.16
CA ASP A 252 -18.05 16.53 1.53
C ASP A 252 -18.91 15.26 1.51
N SER A 253 -18.38 14.19 0.92
CA SER A 253 -18.98 12.88 0.81
C SER A 253 -18.31 11.87 1.74
N GLY A 254 -18.98 10.74 2.00
CA GLY A 254 -18.41 9.65 2.79
C GLY A 254 -17.07 9.16 2.23
N LEU A 255 -16.95 9.05 0.91
CA LEU A 255 -15.71 8.64 0.25
C LEU A 255 -14.59 9.66 0.46
N SER A 256 -14.87 10.95 0.31
CA SER A 256 -13.85 11.98 0.48
C SER A 256 -13.39 12.08 1.94
N TYR A 257 -14.28 11.87 2.91
CA TYR A 257 -13.90 11.77 4.31
C TYR A 257 -13.08 10.50 4.60
N GLU A 258 -13.39 9.38 3.95
CA GLU A 258 -12.56 8.18 4.04
C GLU A 258 -11.13 8.43 3.54
N LEU A 259 -10.98 9.05 2.37
CA LEU A 259 -9.68 9.39 1.79
C LEU A 259 -8.88 10.37 2.66
N ARG A 260 -9.54 11.43 3.19
CA ARG A 260 -8.90 12.38 4.13
C ARG A 260 -8.44 11.68 5.40
N GLY A 261 -9.26 10.78 5.94
CA GLY A 261 -8.92 10.00 7.14
C GLY A 261 -7.76 9.04 6.92
N VAL A 262 -7.72 8.33 5.79
CA VAL A 262 -6.59 7.46 5.40
C VAL A 262 -5.30 8.28 5.28
N ARG A 263 -5.34 9.42 4.61
CA ARG A 263 -4.18 10.31 4.49
C ARG A 263 -3.67 10.80 5.85
N ALA A 264 -4.58 11.12 6.76
CA ALA A 264 -4.20 11.49 8.13
C ALA A 264 -3.55 10.32 8.89
N LEU A 265 -4.02 9.07 8.69
CA LEU A 265 -3.36 7.87 9.24
C LEU A 265 -1.92 7.71 8.71
N GLU A 266 -1.70 7.89 7.41
CA GLU A 266 -0.37 7.84 6.78
C GLU A 266 0.58 8.89 7.35
N GLN A 267 0.05 10.08 7.66
CA GLN A 267 0.77 11.17 8.32
C GLN A 267 0.91 10.98 9.84
N ARG A 268 0.38 9.88 10.39
CA ARG A 268 0.34 9.56 11.83
C ARG A 268 -0.44 10.59 12.67
N ASP A 269 -1.30 11.38 12.04
CA ASP A 269 -2.27 12.24 12.72
C ASP A 269 -3.55 11.45 13.02
N PHE A 270 -3.48 10.60 14.04
CA PHE A 270 -4.56 9.69 14.40
C PHE A 270 -5.82 10.43 14.90
N LYS A 271 -5.63 11.61 15.48
CA LYS A 271 -6.74 12.45 15.91
C LYS A 271 -7.52 13.02 14.72
N ALA A 272 -6.82 13.62 13.77
CA ALA A 272 -7.46 14.12 12.54
C ALA A 272 -8.09 12.98 11.74
N ALA A 273 -7.46 11.80 11.69
CA ALA A 273 -8.03 10.62 11.05
C ALA A 273 -9.39 10.24 11.67
N ALA A 274 -9.47 10.17 13.01
CA ALA A 274 -10.71 9.87 13.71
C ALA A 274 -11.79 10.93 13.44
N GLU A 275 -11.43 12.22 13.41
CA GLU A 275 -12.37 13.31 13.10
C GLU A 275 -12.93 13.20 11.67
N TYR A 276 -12.09 12.87 10.67
CA TYR A 276 -12.55 12.67 9.30
C TYR A 276 -13.43 11.41 9.17
N PHE A 277 -13.02 10.29 9.75
CA PHE A 277 -13.85 9.08 9.72
C PHE A 277 -15.19 9.30 10.43
N GLN A 278 -15.22 10.04 11.54
CA GLN A 278 -16.47 10.38 12.22
C GLN A 278 -17.42 11.16 11.30
N LYS A 279 -16.92 12.20 10.62
CA LYS A 279 -17.72 12.96 9.64
C LYS A 279 -18.25 12.05 8.53
N GLY A 280 -17.45 11.11 8.04
CA GLY A 280 -17.89 10.13 7.06
C GLY A 280 -18.97 9.19 7.60
N VAL A 281 -18.82 8.71 8.85
CA VAL A 281 -19.80 7.86 9.55
C VAL A 281 -21.14 8.57 9.71
N ASP A 282 -21.12 9.88 10.04
CA ASP A 282 -22.33 10.67 10.31
C ASP A 282 -23.21 10.83 9.07
N ILE A 283 -22.62 10.81 7.88
CA ILE A 283 -23.35 11.02 6.61
C ILE A 283 -23.53 9.76 5.77
N THR A 284 -22.87 8.65 6.12
CA THR A 284 -22.89 7.42 5.32
C THR A 284 -23.66 6.31 6.05
N PRO A 285 -24.73 5.75 5.45
CA PRO A 285 -25.48 4.65 6.07
C PRO A 285 -24.56 3.46 6.39
N GLY A 286 -24.64 2.98 7.62
CA GLY A 286 -23.77 1.89 8.10
C GLY A 286 -23.98 0.55 7.40
N THR A 287 -25.12 0.35 6.77
CA THR A 287 -25.44 -0.85 5.99
C THR A 287 -24.72 -0.92 4.64
N THR A 288 -24.20 0.22 4.14
CA THR A 288 -23.41 0.25 2.90
C THR A 288 -22.00 -0.28 3.12
N MET A 289 -21.34 -0.72 2.05
CA MET A 289 -19.93 -1.13 2.12
C MET A 289 -19.04 0.01 2.64
N LEU A 290 -19.21 1.23 2.10
CA LEU A 290 -18.48 2.42 2.52
C LEU A 290 -18.73 2.75 3.99
N GLY A 291 -19.98 2.69 4.44
CA GLY A 291 -20.34 2.97 5.84
C GLY A 291 -19.71 1.99 6.83
N ARG A 292 -19.59 0.71 6.45
CA ARG A 292 -18.86 -0.28 7.27
C ARG A 292 -17.35 -0.06 7.21
N SER A 293 -16.80 0.28 6.03
CA SER A 293 -15.38 0.61 5.89
C SER A 293 -14.96 1.80 6.75
N LEU A 294 -15.75 2.86 6.76
CA LEU A 294 -15.55 4.04 7.61
C LEU A 294 -15.52 3.68 9.11
N ARG A 295 -16.48 2.84 9.57
CA ARG A 295 -16.54 2.39 10.97
C ARG A 295 -15.34 1.52 11.35
N HIS A 296 -14.94 0.62 10.47
CA HIS A 296 -13.73 -0.18 10.68
C HIS A 296 -12.49 0.72 10.80
N LYS A 297 -12.32 1.68 9.89
CA LYS A 297 -11.19 2.63 9.92
C LYS A 297 -11.25 3.55 11.14
N MET A 298 -12.46 3.93 11.58
CA MET A 298 -12.65 4.66 12.83
C MET A 298 -12.15 3.83 14.04
N GLY A 299 -12.44 2.53 14.06
CA GLY A 299 -11.89 1.61 15.06
C GLY A 299 -10.36 1.57 15.04
N THR A 300 -9.77 1.50 13.85
CA THR A 300 -8.31 1.56 13.68
C THR A 300 -7.72 2.88 14.19
N ALA A 301 -8.31 4.02 13.82
CA ALA A 301 -7.86 5.33 14.27
C ALA A 301 -7.98 5.49 15.79
N SER A 302 -9.09 5.00 16.40
CA SER A 302 -9.28 4.97 17.86
C SER A 302 -8.19 4.16 18.55
N TYR A 303 -7.88 2.97 18.04
CA TYR A 303 -6.79 2.13 18.56
C TYR A 303 -5.44 2.82 18.55
N LEU A 304 -5.08 3.41 17.40
CA LEU A 304 -3.80 4.11 17.22
C LEU A 304 -3.69 5.38 18.06
N ASN A 305 -4.84 5.99 18.38
CA ASN A 305 -4.93 7.14 19.29
C ASN A 305 -4.97 6.72 20.79
N GLY A 306 -4.87 5.42 21.08
CA GLY A 306 -4.87 4.88 22.46
C GLY A 306 -6.25 4.61 23.06
N ASP A 307 -7.33 4.88 22.35
CA ASP A 307 -8.69 4.57 22.77
C ASP A 307 -9.07 3.12 22.42
N ILE A 308 -8.60 2.18 23.22
CA ILE A 308 -8.86 0.74 23.02
C ILE A 308 -10.35 0.40 23.13
N GLN A 309 -11.08 1.05 24.05
CA GLN A 309 -12.51 0.77 24.25
C GLN A 309 -13.34 1.28 23.08
N GLY A 310 -13.03 2.47 22.58
CA GLY A 310 -13.63 3.02 21.35
C GLY A 310 -13.35 2.13 20.14
N ALA A 311 -12.13 1.64 20.01
CA ALA A 311 -11.76 0.71 18.93
C ALA A 311 -12.62 -0.57 18.95
N VAL A 312 -12.74 -1.22 20.10
CA VAL A 312 -13.58 -2.42 20.26
C VAL A 312 -15.03 -2.12 19.84
N LYS A 313 -15.61 -1.03 20.34
CA LYS A 313 -16.98 -0.63 20.01
C LYS A 313 -17.18 -0.45 18.51
N TRP A 314 -16.27 0.22 17.82
CA TRP A 314 -16.38 0.46 16.38
C TRP A 314 -16.21 -0.82 15.56
N PHE A 315 -15.32 -1.73 15.95
CA PHE A 315 -15.20 -3.03 15.29
C PHE A 315 -16.44 -3.89 15.51
N GLU A 316 -17.01 -3.93 16.71
CA GLU A 316 -18.27 -4.63 16.99
C GLU A 316 -19.44 -4.05 16.19
N GLU A 317 -19.53 -2.73 16.07
CA GLU A 317 -20.55 -2.10 15.25
C GLU A 317 -20.39 -2.44 13.76
N THR A 318 -19.16 -2.47 13.24
CA THR A 318 -18.86 -2.91 11.87
C THR A 318 -19.38 -4.33 11.62
N ILE A 319 -19.14 -5.24 12.55
CA ILE A 319 -19.61 -6.63 12.48
C ILE A 319 -21.13 -6.70 12.52
N ARG A 320 -21.77 -5.97 13.44
CA ARG A 320 -23.24 -5.93 13.59
C ARG A 320 -23.96 -5.45 12.31
N LEU A 321 -23.33 -4.60 11.54
CA LEU A 321 -23.85 -4.04 10.31
C LEU A 321 -23.51 -4.87 9.06
N ALA A 322 -22.75 -5.95 9.22
CA ALA A 322 -22.44 -6.86 8.12
C ALA A 322 -23.71 -7.62 7.67
N PRO A 323 -23.83 -7.94 6.38
CA PRO A 323 -24.95 -8.74 5.88
C PRO A 323 -24.90 -10.15 6.47
N GLU A 324 -26.08 -10.70 6.79
CA GLU A 324 -26.19 -12.06 7.30
C GLU A 324 -25.78 -13.10 6.25
N GLY A 325 -24.94 -14.05 6.63
CA GLY A 325 -24.65 -15.25 5.85
C GLY A 325 -23.78 -15.08 4.61
N GLY A 326 -23.22 -13.88 4.38
CA GLY A 326 -22.38 -13.59 3.21
C GLY A 326 -20.89 -13.53 3.50
N LEU A 327 -20.08 -13.58 2.45
CA LEU A 327 -18.67 -13.18 2.51
C LEU A 327 -18.62 -11.65 2.62
N ASP A 328 -17.96 -11.12 3.63
CA ASP A 328 -17.76 -9.68 3.82
C ASP A 328 -16.35 -9.40 4.32
N GLN A 329 -15.55 -8.81 3.45
CA GLN A 329 -14.15 -8.52 3.75
C GLN A 329 -14.00 -7.50 4.90
N THR A 330 -14.92 -6.54 5.02
CA THR A 330 -14.87 -5.53 6.08
C THR A 330 -15.18 -6.14 7.44
N ALA A 331 -16.19 -7.03 7.50
CA ALA A 331 -16.47 -7.80 8.70
C ALA A 331 -15.31 -8.73 9.07
N ALA A 332 -14.68 -9.37 8.07
CA ALA A 332 -13.49 -10.19 8.30
C ALA A 332 -12.34 -9.38 8.92
N LYS A 333 -12.08 -8.18 8.41
CA LYS A 333 -11.07 -7.26 8.97
C LYS A 333 -11.42 -6.83 10.40
N ALA A 334 -12.69 -6.51 10.68
CA ALA A 334 -13.12 -6.14 12.01
C ALA A 334 -12.98 -7.31 13.01
N HIS A 335 -13.35 -8.51 12.61
CA HIS A 335 -13.11 -9.72 13.40
C HIS A 335 -11.61 -9.99 13.62
N TYR A 336 -10.77 -9.81 12.60
CA TYR A 336 -9.33 -9.92 12.71
C TYR A 336 -8.78 -8.93 13.74
N SER A 337 -9.14 -7.65 13.65
CA SER A 337 -8.72 -6.60 14.58
C SER A 337 -9.12 -6.91 16.01
N LEU A 338 -10.37 -7.33 16.25
CA LEU A 338 -10.80 -7.78 17.57
C LEU A 338 -10.02 -9.01 18.06
N GLY A 339 -9.79 -9.98 17.18
CA GLY A 339 -9.00 -11.16 17.51
C GLY A 339 -7.60 -10.83 17.97
N VAL A 340 -6.93 -9.89 17.31
CA VAL A 340 -5.60 -9.40 17.68
C VAL A 340 -5.64 -8.66 19.01
N LEU A 341 -6.61 -7.77 19.23
CA LEU A 341 -6.79 -7.06 20.49
C LEU A 341 -7.04 -8.01 21.68
N MET A 342 -7.88 -9.03 21.47
CA MET A 342 -8.13 -10.05 22.51
C MET A 342 -6.87 -10.87 22.80
N ALA A 343 -6.10 -11.20 21.76
CA ALA A 343 -4.84 -11.91 21.92
C ALA A 343 -3.81 -11.10 22.71
N SER A 344 -3.69 -9.80 22.43
CA SER A 344 -2.79 -8.88 23.15
C SER A 344 -3.19 -8.70 24.62
N SER A 345 -4.49 -8.81 24.92
CA SER A 345 -5.05 -8.73 26.27
C SER A 345 -5.01 -10.07 27.03
N GLY A 346 -4.41 -11.13 26.47
CA GLY A 346 -4.39 -12.47 27.06
C GLY A 346 -5.72 -13.24 26.99
N ARG A 347 -6.74 -12.72 26.31
CA ARG A 347 -8.07 -13.32 26.15
C ARG A 347 -8.08 -14.34 25.01
N SER A 348 -7.33 -15.43 25.17
CA SER A 348 -7.07 -16.41 24.11
C SER A 348 -8.33 -17.04 23.51
N ALA A 349 -9.35 -17.33 24.31
CA ALA A 349 -10.60 -17.93 23.83
C ALA A 349 -11.37 -16.97 22.92
N ASP A 350 -11.47 -15.69 23.31
CA ASP A 350 -12.12 -14.65 22.50
C ASP A 350 -11.32 -14.38 21.22
N ALA A 351 -9.99 -14.34 21.31
CA ALA A 351 -9.11 -14.19 20.14
C ALA A 351 -9.37 -15.29 19.10
N ILE A 352 -9.37 -16.56 19.51
CA ILE A 352 -9.65 -17.70 18.62
C ILE A 352 -11.05 -17.59 18.03
N ARG A 353 -12.05 -17.21 18.80
CA ARG A 353 -13.43 -17.05 18.34
C ARG A 353 -13.51 -15.98 17.22
N HIS A 354 -12.91 -14.80 17.44
CA HIS A 354 -12.92 -13.72 16.44
C HIS A 354 -12.09 -14.07 15.23
N LEU A 355 -10.89 -14.64 15.37
CA LEU A 355 -10.05 -15.04 14.24
C LEU A 355 -10.71 -16.16 13.42
N SER A 356 -11.41 -17.11 14.08
CA SER A 356 -12.21 -18.12 13.37
C SER A 356 -13.38 -17.51 12.58
N ALA A 357 -13.97 -16.43 13.10
CA ALA A 357 -14.98 -15.69 12.36
C ALA A 357 -14.35 -14.92 11.17
N ALA A 358 -13.18 -14.31 11.34
CA ALA A 358 -12.47 -13.61 10.26
C ALA A 358 -12.24 -14.51 9.05
N VAL A 359 -11.69 -15.73 9.24
CA VAL A 359 -11.46 -16.68 8.15
C VAL A 359 -12.75 -17.21 7.53
N ARG A 360 -13.84 -17.25 8.29
CA ARG A 360 -15.16 -17.63 7.78
C ARG A 360 -15.77 -16.55 6.89
N PHE A 361 -15.64 -15.26 7.26
CA PHE A 361 -16.11 -14.12 6.44
C PHE A 361 -15.22 -13.86 5.22
N SER A 362 -13.94 -14.21 5.29
CA SER A 362 -13.00 -14.11 4.18
C SER A 362 -12.03 -15.29 4.17
N PRO A 363 -12.37 -16.41 3.51
CA PRO A 363 -11.53 -17.62 3.46
C PRO A 363 -10.16 -17.43 2.79
N SER A 364 -9.99 -16.36 2.03
CA SER A 364 -8.72 -15.98 1.40
C SER A 364 -7.86 -15.02 2.24
N TYR A 365 -8.26 -14.70 3.47
CA TYR A 365 -7.54 -13.76 4.33
C TYR A 365 -6.36 -14.44 5.01
N VAL A 366 -5.20 -14.40 4.35
CA VAL A 366 -3.97 -15.10 4.76
C VAL A 366 -3.55 -14.74 6.18
N GLU A 367 -3.53 -13.46 6.52
CA GLU A 367 -3.11 -12.96 7.85
C GLU A 367 -4.04 -13.45 8.96
N ALA A 368 -5.34 -13.58 8.68
CA ALA A 368 -6.28 -14.11 9.65
C ALA A 368 -6.06 -15.60 9.91
N HIS A 369 -5.72 -16.38 8.88
CA HIS A 369 -5.35 -17.78 9.03
C HIS A 369 -4.06 -17.94 9.85
N ILE A 370 -3.02 -17.13 9.57
CA ILE A 370 -1.77 -17.15 10.34
C ILE A 370 -2.04 -16.81 11.80
N ALA A 371 -2.76 -15.71 12.04
CA ALA A 371 -3.09 -15.27 13.39
C ALA A 371 -3.93 -16.30 14.18
N LEU A 372 -4.85 -17.01 13.51
CA LEU A 372 -5.61 -18.11 14.10
C LEU A 372 -4.70 -19.29 14.47
N GLY A 373 -3.79 -19.68 13.58
CA GLY A 373 -2.78 -20.72 13.85
C GLY A 373 -1.92 -20.35 15.06
N ASP A 374 -1.43 -19.12 15.12
CA ASP A 374 -0.64 -18.59 16.23
C ASP A 374 -1.43 -18.55 17.55
N ALA A 375 -2.68 -18.12 17.52
CA ALA A 375 -3.55 -18.09 18.71
C ALA A 375 -3.85 -19.50 19.23
N LEU A 376 -4.06 -20.47 18.34
CA LEU A 376 -4.26 -21.88 18.70
C LEU A 376 -2.99 -22.51 19.29
N ARG A 377 -1.81 -22.23 18.72
CA ARG A 377 -0.53 -22.68 19.29
C ARG A 377 -0.32 -22.10 20.69
N ARG A 378 -0.55 -20.83 20.87
CA ARG A 378 -0.44 -20.11 22.15
C ARG A 378 -1.39 -20.68 23.22
N ALA A 379 -2.59 -21.07 22.79
CA ALA A 379 -3.57 -21.75 23.65
C ALA A 379 -3.27 -23.25 23.92
N GLY A 380 -2.11 -23.78 23.45
CA GLY A 380 -1.75 -25.18 23.57
C GLY A 380 -2.51 -26.14 22.63
N ARG A 381 -3.37 -25.61 21.76
CA ARG A 381 -4.17 -26.39 20.78
C ARG A 381 -3.36 -26.63 19.49
N VAL A 382 -2.16 -27.19 19.66
CA VAL A 382 -1.15 -27.25 18.59
C VAL A 382 -1.63 -28.04 17.37
N ALA A 383 -2.28 -29.19 17.57
CA ALA A 383 -2.79 -29.98 16.45
C ALA A 383 -3.83 -29.20 15.61
N ALA A 384 -4.68 -28.42 16.27
CA ALA A 384 -5.69 -27.59 15.60
C ALA A 384 -5.09 -26.38 14.87
N SER A 385 -3.85 -25.95 15.20
CA SER A 385 -3.19 -24.85 14.51
C SER A 385 -2.69 -25.21 13.11
N MET A 386 -2.56 -26.47 12.79
CA MET A 386 -1.99 -26.92 11.52
C MET A 386 -2.91 -26.56 10.33
N GLU A 387 -4.21 -26.76 10.48
CA GLU A 387 -5.18 -26.46 9.42
C GLU A 387 -5.17 -24.97 8.99
N PRO A 388 -5.26 -23.99 9.89
CA PRO A 388 -5.14 -22.59 9.50
C PRO A 388 -3.83 -22.27 8.76
N TYR A 389 -2.69 -22.79 9.19
CA TYR A 389 -1.44 -22.56 8.47
C TYR A 389 -1.45 -23.19 7.07
N GLN A 390 -2.03 -24.38 6.90
CA GLN A 390 -2.17 -25.02 5.59
C GLN A 390 -3.08 -24.20 4.69
N GLU A 391 -4.18 -23.66 5.19
CA GLU A 391 -5.07 -22.79 4.41
C GLU A 391 -4.36 -21.49 4.01
N ALA A 392 -3.60 -20.87 4.91
CA ALA A 392 -2.77 -19.71 4.57
C ALA A 392 -1.80 -20.02 3.42
N LEU A 393 -1.13 -21.20 3.46
CA LEU A 393 -0.21 -21.63 2.41
C LEU A 393 -0.91 -22.06 1.11
N ARG A 394 -2.15 -22.53 1.17
CA ARG A 394 -2.97 -22.83 0.00
C ARG A 394 -3.32 -21.53 -0.75
N VAL A 395 -3.63 -20.47 -0.02
CA VAL A 395 -3.96 -19.14 -0.59
C VAL A 395 -2.68 -18.43 -1.06
N SER A 396 -1.64 -18.44 -0.23
CA SER A 396 -0.33 -17.83 -0.51
C SER A 396 0.80 -18.82 -0.24
N PRO A 397 1.26 -19.55 -1.26
CA PRO A 397 2.36 -20.53 -1.10
C PRO A 397 3.68 -19.94 -0.61
N THR A 398 3.85 -18.61 -0.74
CA THR A 398 5.03 -17.86 -0.31
C THR A 398 4.91 -17.27 1.10
N ALA A 399 3.80 -17.52 1.81
CA ALA A 399 3.60 -17.02 3.18
C ALA A 399 4.61 -17.65 4.17
N ALA A 400 5.75 -16.99 4.33
CA ALA A 400 6.86 -17.48 5.16
C ALA A 400 6.44 -17.71 6.62
N ASP A 401 5.63 -16.80 7.20
CA ASP A 401 5.19 -16.91 8.59
C ASP A 401 4.26 -18.12 8.82
N ALA A 402 3.35 -18.41 7.86
CA ALA A 402 2.54 -19.62 7.91
C ALA A 402 3.42 -20.88 7.84
N ARG A 403 4.44 -20.85 6.97
CA ARG A 403 5.39 -21.95 6.80
C ARG A 403 6.21 -22.18 8.06
N PHE A 404 6.69 -21.12 8.69
CA PHE A 404 7.40 -21.21 9.97
C PHE A 404 6.50 -21.71 11.10
N GLY A 405 5.30 -21.16 11.22
CA GLY A 405 4.31 -21.57 12.22
C GLY A 405 3.94 -23.05 12.13
N TYR A 406 3.73 -23.55 10.90
CA TYR A 406 3.46 -24.97 10.65
C TYR A 406 4.64 -25.87 11.06
N GLY A 407 5.87 -25.50 10.68
CA GLY A 407 7.09 -26.22 11.08
C GLY A 407 7.26 -26.29 12.59
N MET A 408 7.01 -25.19 13.30
CA MET A 408 7.04 -25.15 14.75
C MET A 408 5.92 -25.98 15.41
N ALA A 409 4.74 -26.07 14.77
CA ALA A 409 3.69 -26.98 15.20
C ALA A 409 4.12 -28.45 15.09
N LEU A 410 4.80 -28.82 14.01
CA LEU A 410 5.38 -30.17 13.84
C LEU A 410 6.40 -30.50 14.96
N VAL A 411 7.30 -29.55 15.27
CA VAL A 411 8.26 -29.70 16.40
C VAL A 411 7.53 -29.94 17.71
N ARG A 412 6.51 -29.14 17.99
CA ARG A 412 5.77 -29.21 19.25
C ARG A 412 4.95 -30.51 19.39
N LEU A 413 4.54 -31.10 18.26
CA LEU A 413 3.87 -32.40 18.19
C LEU A 413 4.85 -33.60 18.22
N GLY A 414 6.15 -33.34 18.32
CA GLY A 414 7.17 -34.40 18.28
C GLY A 414 7.40 -35.01 16.89
N ARG A 415 6.85 -34.43 15.82
CA ARG A 415 6.97 -34.89 14.43
C ARG A 415 8.29 -34.42 13.82
N TYR A 416 9.42 -34.75 14.47
CA TYR A 416 10.73 -34.17 14.16
C TYR A 416 11.25 -34.51 12.75
N ARG A 417 10.94 -35.69 12.19
CA ARG A 417 11.33 -36.03 10.81
C ARG A 417 10.66 -35.09 9.81
N GLU A 418 9.36 -34.89 9.98
CA GLU A 418 8.61 -34.01 9.11
C GLU A 418 9.04 -32.54 9.30
N ALA A 419 9.32 -32.12 10.53
CA ALA A 419 9.83 -30.78 10.81
C ALA A 419 11.20 -30.53 10.15
N ARG A 420 12.12 -31.50 10.19
CA ARG A 420 13.42 -31.44 9.51
C ARG A 420 13.24 -31.20 8.00
N ASP A 421 12.43 -32.06 7.37
CA ASP A 421 12.24 -32.03 5.92
C ASP A 421 11.51 -30.73 5.50
N TRP A 422 10.54 -30.30 6.31
CA TRP A 422 9.82 -29.06 6.14
C TRP A 422 10.72 -27.82 6.22
N PHE A 423 11.58 -27.71 7.26
CA PHE A 423 12.50 -26.60 7.40
C PHE A 423 13.62 -26.64 6.35
N ALA A 424 14.04 -27.81 5.90
CA ALA A 424 15.01 -27.93 4.82
C ALA A 424 14.45 -27.38 3.49
N ASP A 425 13.21 -27.74 3.13
CA ASP A 425 12.51 -27.17 1.98
C ASP A 425 12.28 -25.66 2.14
N ALA A 426 11.84 -25.22 3.33
CA ALA A 426 11.62 -23.81 3.61
C ALA A 426 12.89 -22.96 3.48
N ALA A 427 14.02 -23.41 4.03
CA ALA A 427 15.31 -22.75 3.94
C ALA A 427 15.81 -22.61 2.50
N SER A 428 15.49 -23.58 1.63
CA SER A 428 15.86 -23.52 0.21
C SER A 428 15.01 -22.51 -0.58
N ARG A 429 13.74 -22.33 -0.20
CA ARG A 429 12.80 -21.42 -0.86
C ARG A 429 12.87 -19.98 -0.39
N HIS A 430 13.32 -19.77 0.85
CA HIS A 430 13.36 -18.47 1.53
C HIS A 430 14.78 -18.22 2.04
N ALA A 431 15.73 -18.06 1.10
CA ALA A 431 17.14 -17.85 1.42
C ALA A 431 17.40 -16.54 2.19
N ASP A 432 16.49 -15.58 2.08
CA ASP A 432 16.46 -14.29 2.80
C ASP A 432 15.96 -14.40 4.26
N ARG A 433 15.46 -15.58 4.67
CA ARG A 433 14.89 -15.87 5.99
C ARG A 433 15.77 -16.85 6.78
N PRO A 434 16.76 -16.33 7.53
CA PRO A 434 17.70 -17.15 8.30
C PRO A 434 17.04 -17.96 9.43
N ASP A 435 15.85 -17.59 9.86
CA ASP A 435 15.07 -18.30 10.89
C ASP A 435 14.75 -19.76 10.49
N PHE A 436 14.51 -20.03 9.20
CA PHE A 436 14.32 -21.41 8.71
C PHE A 436 15.60 -22.25 8.81
N GLN A 437 16.75 -21.66 8.46
CA GLN A 437 18.06 -22.32 8.58
C GLN A 437 18.39 -22.60 10.04
N HIS A 438 18.15 -21.63 10.93
CA HIS A 438 18.35 -21.79 12.36
C HIS A 438 17.43 -22.88 12.94
N ALA A 439 16.14 -22.88 12.58
CA ALA A 439 15.20 -23.91 13.03
C ALA A 439 15.61 -25.30 12.57
N LEU A 440 16.06 -25.43 11.32
CA LEU A 440 16.61 -26.69 10.80
C LEU A 440 17.83 -27.14 11.62
N ALA A 441 18.79 -26.25 11.81
CA ALA A 441 20.02 -26.57 12.55
C ALA A 441 19.71 -27.02 13.98
N ARG A 442 18.77 -26.35 14.65
CA ARG A 442 18.39 -26.70 16.03
C ARG A 442 17.70 -28.06 16.12
N VAL A 443 16.83 -28.42 15.13
CA VAL A 443 16.25 -29.76 15.00
C VAL A 443 17.33 -30.82 14.76
N LEU A 444 18.27 -30.55 13.84
CA LEU A 444 19.39 -31.45 13.54
C LEU A 444 20.35 -31.64 14.71
N ALA A 445 20.52 -30.63 15.55
CA ALA A 445 21.44 -30.69 16.70
C ALA A 445 20.86 -31.44 17.91
N ALA A 446 19.55 -31.35 18.16
CA ALA A 446 18.99 -31.74 19.44
C ALA A 446 17.65 -32.52 19.39
N ALA A 447 17.19 -32.99 18.23
CA ALA A 447 16.00 -33.82 18.16
C ALA A 447 16.15 -35.10 19.00
N PRO A 448 15.10 -35.56 19.72
CA PRO A 448 15.14 -36.85 20.43
C PRO A 448 15.40 -38.07 19.54
N ASP A 449 14.85 -38.04 18.29
CA ASP A 449 15.03 -39.09 17.31
C ASP A 449 16.45 -39.03 16.68
N ASP A 450 17.23 -40.12 16.84
CA ASP A 450 18.60 -40.19 16.33
C ASP A 450 18.68 -40.17 14.80
N GLN A 451 17.64 -40.61 14.10
CA GLN A 451 17.56 -40.57 12.64
C GLN A 451 17.30 -39.17 12.09
N VAL A 452 16.98 -38.21 12.95
CA VAL A 452 16.78 -36.80 12.60
C VAL A 452 18.07 -36.01 12.80
N ARG A 453 18.90 -36.41 13.78
CA ARG A 453 20.10 -35.67 14.14
C ARG A 453 21.19 -35.78 13.08
N ASP A 454 21.76 -34.61 12.75
CA ASP A 454 22.95 -34.46 11.89
C ASP A 454 23.75 -33.28 12.43
N ALA A 455 24.50 -33.55 13.47
CA ALA A 455 25.22 -32.50 14.20
C ALA A 455 26.34 -31.80 13.37
N PRO A 456 27.09 -32.51 12.49
CA PRO A 456 28.01 -31.84 11.59
C PRO A 456 27.32 -30.82 10.66
N ARG A 457 26.18 -31.18 10.08
CA ARG A 457 25.39 -30.31 9.23
C ARG A 457 24.79 -29.15 10.02
N ALA A 458 24.30 -29.40 11.25
CA ALA A 458 23.83 -28.34 12.15
C ALA A 458 24.92 -27.32 12.45
N GLN A 459 26.14 -27.78 12.77
CA GLN A 459 27.29 -26.92 13.00
C GLN A 459 27.59 -26.04 11.78
N THR A 460 27.68 -26.62 10.58
CA THR A 460 27.96 -25.86 9.35
C THR A 460 26.92 -24.77 9.10
N ILE A 461 25.63 -25.07 9.29
CA ILE A 461 24.54 -24.09 9.11
C ILE A 461 24.70 -22.94 10.11
N VAL A 462 24.93 -23.26 11.38
CA VAL A 462 25.04 -22.21 12.43
C VAL A 462 26.27 -21.35 12.23
N GLU A 463 27.43 -21.95 11.91
CA GLU A 463 28.66 -21.22 11.61
C GLU A 463 28.46 -20.25 10.43
N GLY A 464 27.74 -20.67 9.39
CA GLY A 464 27.38 -19.81 8.28
C GLY A 464 26.49 -18.62 8.71
N LEU A 465 25.53 -18.86 9.58
CA LEU A 465 24.66 -17.79 10.13
C LEU A 465 25.42 -16.83 11.04
N LEU A 466 26.35 -17.32 11.84
CA LEU A 466 27.16 -16.51 12.76
C LEU A 466 28.08 -15.50 12.06
N VAL A 467 28.38 -15.70 10.77
CA VAL A 467 29.13 -14.71 9.96
C VAL A 467 28.35 -13.38 9.83
N SER A 468 27.03 -13.46 9.73
CA SER A 468 26.16 -12.30 9.51
C SER A 468 25.40 -11.85 10.76
N GLN A 469 25.18 -12.76 11.72
CA GLN A 469 24.35 -12.53 12.90
C GLN A 469 25.00 -13.18 14.12
N GLN A 470 25.20 -12.42 15.19
CA GLN A 470 25.69 -12.95 16.47
C GLN A 470 24.56 -12.87 17.49
N THR A 471 23.83 -13.99 17.68
CA THR A 471 22.74 -14.08 18.64
C THR A 471 23.00 -15.18 19.67
N LEU A 472 22.42 -15.02 20.87
CA LEU A 472 22.52 -16.02 21.94
C LEU A 472 21.98 -17.38 21.50
N ASP A 473 20.89 -17.40 20.75
CA ASP A 473 20.25 -18.63 20.28
C ASP A 473 21.08 -19.38 19.24
N LEU A 474 21.82 -18.67 18.38
CA LEU A 474 22.76 -19.28 17.45
C LEU A 474 23.95 -19.91 18.22
N GLY A 475 24.49 -19.18 19.21
CA GLY A 475 25.56 -19.72 20.06
C GLY A 475 25.11 -20.95 20.86
N GLU A 476 23.92 -20.93 21.44
CA GLU A 476 23.35 -22.10 22.13
C GLU A 476 23.16 -23.30 21.16
N THR A 477 22.70 -23.04 19.93
CA THR A 477 22.52 -24.09 18.92
C THR A 477 23.86 -24.67 18.47
N LEU A 478 24.91 -23.84 18.37
CA LEU A 478 26.26 -24.31 18.09
C LEU A 478 26.77 -25.24 19.22
N ALA A 479 26.57 -24.83 20.49
CA ALA A 479 26.93 -25.67 21.62
C ALA A 479 26.17 -27.02 21.62
N MET A 480 24.88 -27.01 21.25
CA MET A 480 24.09 -28.25 21.07
C MET A 480 24.71 -29.17 19.99
N ALA A 481 25.09 -28.59 18.84
CA ALA A 481 25.70 -29.36 17.75
C ALA A 481 27.07 -29.94 18.12
N LEU A 482 27.89 -29.20 18.84
CA LEU A 482 29.21 -29.67 19.32
C LEU A 482 29.07 -30.75 20.40
N ALA A 483 28.13 -30.59 21.34
CA ALA A 483 27.86 -31.61 22.36
C ALA A 483 27.37 -32.93 21.75
N GLU A 484 26.52 -32.88 20.71
CA GLU A 484 26.05 -34.05 19.99
C GLU A 484 27.18 -34.77 19.24
N GLN A 485 28.21 -34.04 18.79
CA GLN A 485 29.42 -34.62 18.20
C GLN A 485 30.40 -35.18 19.24
N GLY A 486 30.08 -35.10 20.55
CA GLY A 486 30.99 -35.48 21.64
C GLY A 486 32.08 -34.46 21.95
N LYS A 487 32.09 -33.27 21.31
CA LYS A 487 33.04 -32.15 21.52
C LYS A 487 32.64 -31.34 22.75
N PHE A 488 32.55 -32.01 23.92
CA PHE A 488 31.98 -31.41 25.14
C PHE A 488 32.82 -30.24 25.69
N ALA A 489 34.12 -30.23 25.50
CA ALA A 489 34.97 -29.12 25.95
C ALA A 489 34.60 -27.81 25.21
N ASP A 490 34.45 -27.88 23.90
CA ASP A 490 34.10 -26.73 23.08
C ASP A 490 32.63 -26.30 23.37
N ALA A 491 31.72 -27.28 23.50
CA ALA A 491 30.32 -27.00 23.85
C ALA A 491 30.19 -26.31 25.21
N VAL A 492 30.99 -26.70 26.24
CA VAL A 492 31.01 -26.05 27.55
C VAL A 492 31.52 -24.61 27.45
N THR A 493 32.58 -24.38 26.66
CA THR A 493 33.13 -23.02 26.46
C THR A 493 32.09 -22.10 25.85
N ILE A 494 31.52 -22.48 24.71
CA ILE A 494 30.51 -21.67 24.01
C ILE A 494 29.27 -21.48 24.88
N GLN A 495 28.77 -22.55 25.52
CA GLN A 495 27.59 -22.47 26.39
C GLN A 495 27.79 -21.53 27.59
N ARG A 496 29.02 -21.48 28.15
CA ARG A 496 29.35 -20.55 29.24
C ARG A 496 29.36 -19.11 28.76
N ASP A 497 29.93 -18.86 27.58
CA ASP A 497 29.97 -17.52 26.99
C ASP A 497 28.57 -16.97 26.71
N VAL A 498 27.69 -17.78 26.09
CA VAL A 498 26.30 -17.33 25.81
C VAL A 498 25.47 -17.19 27.10
N LEU A 499 25.71 -18.05 28.11
CA LEU A 499 25.08 -17.92 29.42
C LEU A 499 25.46 -16.62 30.11
N GLU A 500 26.72 -16.29 30.10
CA GLU A 500 27.23 -15.05 30.70
C GLU A 500 26.66 -13.82 29.97
N ALA A 501 26.65 -13.83 28.62
CA ALA A 501 26.06 -12.79 27.83
C ALA A 501 24.54 -12.65 28.08
N ALA A 502 23.81 -13.77 28.24
CA ALA A 502 22.39 -13.75 28.60
C ALA A 502 22.14 -13.12 29.97
N ARG A 503 23.03 -13.39 30.95
CA ARG A 503 22.94 -12.78 32.30
C ARG A 503 23.20 -11.29 32.28
N GLN A 504 24.26 -10.87 31.54
CA GLN A 504 24.58 -9.45 31.38
C GLN A 504 23.50 -8.66 30.67
N ALA A 505 22.82 -9.28 29.69
CA ALA A 505 21.68 -8.70 28.98
C ALA A 505 20.36 -8.75 29.79
N GLY A 506 20.34 -9.38 30.96
CA GLY A 506 19.13 -9.47 31.79
C GLY A 506 18.09 -10.50 31.30
N PHE A 507 18.44 -11.42 30.41
CA PHE A 507 17.56 -12.47 29.89
C PHE A 507 17.48 -13.67 30.85
N ALA A 508 16.83 -13.47 31.99
CA ALA A 508 16.83 -14.41 33.10
C ALA A 508 16.29 -15.82 32.74
N LYS A 509 15.25 -15.90 31.90
CA LYS A 509 14.68 -17.19 31.46
C LYS A 509 15.64 -17.96 30.57
N ASP A 510 16.25 -17.27 29.60
CA ASP A 510 17.24 -17.88 28.69
C ASP A 510 18.48 -18.30 29.45
N ALA A 511 18.98 -17.47 30.35
CA ALA A 511 20.10 -17.81 31.22
C ALA A 511 19.81 -19.06 32.08
N ALA A 512 18.60 -19.21 32.61
CA ALA A 512 18.22 -20.42 33.37
C ALA A 512 18.23 -21.67 32.48
N ARG A 513 17.68 -21.61 31.28
CA ARG A 513 17.70 -22.71 30.29
C ARG A 513 19.13 -23.06 29.88
N MET A 514 19.94 -22.04 29.57
CA MET A 514 21.34 -22.20 29.16
C MET A 514 22.20 -22.81 30.27
N ALA A 515 21.94 -22.49 31.54
CA ALA A 515 22.61 -23.09 32.68
C ALA A 515 22.32 -24.59 32.80
N VAL A 516 21.10 -25.03 32.52
CA VAL A 516 20.76 -26.46 32.49
C VAL A 516 21.53 -27.19 31.39
N ASN A 517 21.62 -26.63 30.20
CA ASN A 517 22.40 -27.22 29.12
C ASN A 517 23.91 -27.25 29.43
N LEU A 518 24.45 -26.20 30.06
CA LEU A 518 25.86 -26.18 30.51
C LEU A 518 26.13 -27.36 31.46
N GLN A 519 25.32 -27.58 32.48
CA GLN A 519 25.48 -28.71 33.41
C GLN A 519 25.41 -30.07 32.71
N ARG A 520 24.60 -30.21 31.67
CA ARG A 520 24.55 -31.45 30.83
C ARG A 520 25.90 -31.66 30.11
N TYR A 521 26.42 -30.62 29.48
CA TYR A 521 27.67 -30.73 28.72
C TYR A 521 28.88 -31.00 29.64
N GLU A 522 28.93 -30.42 30.83
CA GLU A 522 29.92 -30.73 31.86
C GLU A 522 29.89 -32.20 32.31
N ARG A 523 28.68 -32.83 32.27
CA ARG A 523 28.49 -34.26 32.52
C ARG A 523 28.63 -35.11 31.26
N ARG A 524 29.10 -34.55 30.16
CA ARG A 524 29.22 -35.22 28.84
C ARG A 524 27.89 -35.80 28.33
N GLN A 525 26.80 -35.09 28.56
CA GLN A 525 25.45 -35.45 28.11
C GLN A 525 24.97 -34.38 27.11
N PRO A 526 24.63 -34.76 25.85
CA PRO A 526 24.10 -33.83 24.87
C PRO A 526 22.65 -33.44 25.19
N CYS A 527 22.22 -32.30 24.64
CA CYS A 527 20.81 -31.88 24.66
C CYS A 527 19.98 -32.77 23.73
N ARG A 528 18.75 -33.14 24.17
CA ARG A 528 17.78 -33.92 23.39
C ARG A 528 16.45 -33.22 23.23
N GLN A 529 16.47 -31.91 23.33
CA GLN A 529 15.28 -31.10 23.21
C GLN A 529 15.65 -29.80 22.51
N PRO A 530 15.22 -29.63 21.24
CA PRO A 530 15.57 -28.44 20.44
C PRO A 530 15.12 -27.13 21.08
N TRP A 531 13.92 -27.09 21.64
CA TRP A 531 13.36 -25.97 22.39
C TRP A 531 12.72 -26.46 23.68
N ALA A 532 12.82 -25.66 24.74
CA ALA A 532 12.07 -25.91 25.97
C ALA A 532 10.57 -25.83 25.72
N ASN A 533 9.79 -26.51 26.55
CA ASN A 533 8.33 -26.53 26.40
C ASN A 533 7.67 -25.15 26.58
N ASP A 534 8.30 -24.28 27.33
CA ASP A 534 7.90 -22.90 27.65
C ASP A 534 8.64 -21.85 26.82
N ASP A 535 9.39 -22.28 25.79
CA ASP A 535 10.10 -21.37 24.91
C ASP A 535 9.12 -20.45 24.17
N VAL A 536 9.49 -19.17 24.05
CA VAL A 536 8.67 -18.12 23.42
C VAL A 536 8.33 -18.44 21.97
N VAL A 537 9.16 -19.19 21.27
CA VAL A 537 8.92 -19.62 19.88
C VAL A 537 7.66 -20.49 19.75
N HIS A 538 7.28 -21.19 20.82
CA HIS A 538 6.04 -21.96 20.85
C HIS A 538 4.79 -21.13 21.11
N SER A 539 4.97 -19.90 21.57
CA SER A 539 3.89 -18.95 21.89
C SER A 539 4.16 -17.62 21.21
N PRO A 540 4.07 -17.56 19.87
CA PRO A 540 4.36 -16.34 19.13
C PRO A 540 3.50 -15.19 19.63
N GLY A 541 4.08 -14.01 19.75
CA GLY A 541 3.37 -12.80 20.16
C GLY A 541 2.17 -12.50 19.25
N PRO A 542 1.17 -11.76 19.71
CA PRO A 542 0.13 -11.28 18.84
C PRO A 542 0.72 -10.34 17.78
N PRO A 543 0.08 -10.21 16.60
CA PRO A 543 0.46 -9.21 15.62
C PRO A 543 0.49 -7.81 16.27
N VAL A 544 1.52 -7.01 15.98
CA VAL A 544 1.77 -5.77 16.72
C VAL A 544 0.77 -4.66 16.39
N GLU A 545 0.10 -4.71 15.23
CA GLU A 545 -0.81 -3.65 14.79
C GLU A 545 -2.07 -4.21 14.12
N PRO A 546 -3.24 -4.14 14.79
CA PRO A 546 -4.50 -4.49 14.15
C PRO A 546 -4.85 -3.43 13.10
N GLY A 547 -4.88 -3.82 11.84
CA GLY A 547 -5.46 -3.01 10.76
C GLY A 547 -4.53 -2.07 10.00
N LEU A 548 -3.24 -1.97 10.33
CA LEU A 548 -2.23 -1.24 9.57
C LEU A 548 -1.41 -2.13 8.63
N ILE A 549 -1.97 -3.22 8.15
CA ILE A 549 -1.35 -3.90 7.01
C ILE A 549 -1.85 -3.19 5.77
N ALA A 550 -1.07 -2.19 5.30
CA ALA A 550 -1.19 -1.74 3.93
C ALA A 550 -1.04 -2.96 3.02
N PRO A 551 -1.79 -3.06 1.93
CA PRO A 551 -1.60 -4.13 0.95
C PRO A 551 -0.17 -3.99 0.40
N GLY A 552 0.75 -4.86 0.85
CA GLY A 552 2.14 -4.88 0.40
C GLY A 552 3.21 -5.08 1.47
N ASP A 553 2.91 -4.87 2.75
CA ASP A 553 3.93 -5.00 3.80
C ASP A 553 3.88 -6.38 4.48
N SER A 554 4.27 -7.42 3.72
CA SER A 554 4.61 -8.75 4.26
C SER A 554 6.07 -8.78 4.77
N GLY A 555 6.59 -7.63 5.19
CA GLY A 555 7.93 -7.46 5.72
C GLY A 555 8.07 -7.98 7.14
N SER A 556 8.73 -9.12 7.26
CA SER A 556 9.51 -9.66 8.38
C SER A 556 9.15 -9.14 9.78
N ARG A 557 8.40 -9.94 10.53
CA ARG A 557 8.37 -9.89 12.00
C ARG A 557 9.69 -10.42 12.58
N VAL A 558 10.77 -9.74 12.29
CA VAL A 558 12.00 -9.88 13.09
C VAL A 558 11.86 -8.83 14.19
N GLN A 559 11.61 -9.27 15.43
CA GLN A 559 11.89 -8.39 16.56
C GLN A 559 13.35 -7.94 16.43
N PRO A 560 13.64 -6.64 16.51
CA PRO A 560 15.01 -6.20 16.53
C PRO A 560 15.66 -6.80 17.77
N VAL A 561 16.50 -7.80 17.56
CA VAL A 561 17.46 -8.22 18.58
C VAL A 561 18.30 -6.99 18.86
N GLN A 562 18.16 -6.43 20.06
CA GLN A 562 19.03 -5.34 20.51
C GLN A 562 20.45 -5.82 20.29
N LYS A 563 21.20 -5.08 19.46
CA LYS A 563 22.63 -5.29 19.30
C LYS A 563 23.26 -5.15 20.67
N VAL A 564 23.78 -6.24 21.19
CA VAL A 564 24.77 -6.17 22.26
C VAL A 564 26.00 -5.55 21.62
N GLN A 565 26.35 -4.31 22.02
CA GLN A 565 27.61 -3.66 21.71
C GLN A 565 28.73 -4.30 22.51
#